data_9fe0c8ae3204b1fc36204b90562e821a
#
_entry.id   9fe0c8ae3204b1fc36204b90562e821a
#
_cell.length_a   1.000
_cell.length_b   1.000
_cell.length_c   1.000
_cell.angle_alpha   90.00
_cell.angle_beta   90.00
_cell.angle_gamma   90.00
#
_symmetry.space_group_name_H-M   'P 1'
#
loop_
_entity.id
_entity.type
_entity.pdbx_description
1 polymer ?
#
loop_
_entity_poly.entity_id
_entity_poly.type
_entity_poly.pdbx_seq_one_letter_code
_entity_poly.pdbx_strand_id
1 'polypeptide(L)'
;MAEIFKGLPVHRLVLPCGDELVVALHGAHVLSWVAQGRERLYLSPNSAMDGHAAIRGGVPVCFPQFNQRGPLPKHGFARNLPWQVQSSEASADGHVLTLALTDSTTTRAFWPQAFEAQLRLDLQPRNLTLTLKVINRDSQALDMTGA
;
A
#
# COMPACT_ATOMS: atom_id res chain seq x y z
N MET A 1 11.31 7.40 -13.82
CA MET A 1 11.17 8.49 -12.83
C MET A 1 9.83 8.33 -12.14
N ALA A 2 9.79 8.41 -10.81
CA ALA A 2 8.52 8.31 -10.08
C ALA A 2 7.67 9.57 -10.32
N GLU A 3 6.37 9.38 -10.51
CA GLU A 3 5.42 10.49 -10.54
C GLU A 3 5.23 11.04 -9.12
N ILE A 4 5.01 12.34 -9.00
CA ILE A 4 4.74 12.99 -7.71
C ILE A 4 3.28 13.41 -7.65
N PHE A 5 2.61 13.02 -6.58
CA PHE A 5 1.24 13.42 -6.27
C PHE A 5 1.20 14.02 -4.86
N LYS A 6 0.82 15.29 -4.78
CA LYS A 6 0.77 16.06 -3.51
C LYS A 6 2.06 15.93 -2.68
N GLY A 7 3.22 15.88 -3.34
CA GLY A 7 4.53 15.82 -2.69
C GLY A 7 5.06 14.42 -2.43
N LEU A 8 4.31 13.37 -2.71
CA LEU A 8 4.75 11.99 -2.53
C LEU A 8 5.03 11.30 -3.86
N PRO A 9 6.07 10.43 -3.91
CA PRO A 9 6.26 9.52 -5.03
C PRO A 9 5.09 8.55 -5.12
N VAL A 10 4.50 8.45 -6.30
CA VAL A 10 3.35 7.58 -6.55
C VAL A 10 3.55 6.75 -7.81
N HIS A 11 2.78 5.68 -7.90
CA HIS A 11 2.54 4.94 -9.13
C HIS A 11 1.10 5.19 -9.56
N ARG A 12 0.93 5.65 -10.80
CA ARG A 12 -0.39 5.96 -11.37
C ARG A 12 -0.73 4.96 -12.45
N LEU A 13 -1.92 4.40 -12.40
CA LEU A 13 -2.48 3.53 -13.44
C LEU A 13 -3.67 4.24 -14.07
N VAL A 14 -3.75 4.21 -15.40
CA VAL A 14 -4.90 4.73 -16.15
C VAL A 14 -5.33 3.65 -17.14
N LEU A 15 -6.58 3.21 -17.02
CA LEU A 15 -7.14 2.21 -17.92
C LEU A 15 -7.65 2.84 -19.25
N PRO A 16 -7.78 2.04 -20.32
CA PRO A 16 -8.37 2.54 -21.57
C PRO A 16 -9.75 3.19 -21.38
N CYS A 17 -10.55 2.71 -20.44
CA CYS A 17 -11.86 3.31 -20.14
C CYS A 17 -11.78 4.64 -19.38
N GLY A 18 -10.58 5.04 -18.91
CA GLY A 18 -10.37 6.26 -18.16
C GLY A 18 -10.37 6.09 -16.63
N ASP A 19 -10.70 4.92 -16.11
CA ASP A 19 -10.59 4.64 -14.68
C ASP A 19 -9.13 4.73 -14.25
N GLU A 20 -8.89 5.23 -13.03
CA GLU A 20 -7.56 5.61 -12.60
C GLU A 20 -7.31 5.21 -11.14
N LEU A 21 -6.08 4.80 -10.86
CA LEU A 21 -5.59 4.46 -9.52
C LEU A 21 -4.30 5.22 -9.25
N VAL A 22 -4.20 5.81 -8.06
CA VAL A 22 -2.97 6.43 -7.57
C VAL A 22 -2.60 5.77 -6.25
N VAL A 23 -1.40 5.19 -6.20
CA VAL A 23 -0.88 4.56 -4.99
C VAL A 23 0.47 5.19 -4.62
N ALA A 24 0.60 5.60 -3.35
CA ALA A 24 1.86 6.09 -2.82
C ALA A 24 2.81 4.91 -2.57
N LEU A 25 4.09 5.06 -2.94
CA LEU A 25 5.11 4.07 -2.58
C LEU A 25 5.35 4.05 -1.08
N HIS A 26 5.17 5.19 -0.41
CA HIS A 26 5.15 5.27 1.04
C HIS A 26 3.91 4.55 1.58
N GLY A 27 4.12 3.41 2.22
CA GLY A 27 3.07 2.60 2.82
C GLY A 27 2.23 1.76 1.86
N ALA A 28 2.55 1.73 0.57
CA ALA A 28 1.69 1.14 -0.47
C ALA A 28 0.25 1.65 -0.34
N HIS A 29 0.10 2.94 -0.05
CA HIS A 29 -1.15 3.56 0.34
C HIS A 29 -1.92 4.00 -0.89
N VAL A 30 -3.09 3.43 -1.13
CA VAL A 30 -3.97 3.87 -2.21
C VAL A 30 -4.55 5.23 -1.85
N LEU A 31 -4.25 6.24 -2.65
CA LEU A 31 -4.63 7.62 -2.39
C LEU A 31 -5.89 8.03 -3.16
N SER A 32 -6.10 7.46 -4.34
CA SER A 32 -7.18 7.85 -5.23
C SER A 32 -7.58 6.67 -6.11
N TRP A 33 -8.87 6.47 -6.25
CA TRP A 33 -9.45 5.55 -7.20
C TRP A 33 -10.63 6.24 -7.87
N VAL A 34 -10.46 6.56 -9.15
CA VAL A 34 -11.51 7.17 -9.98
C VAL A 34 -12.11 6.09 -10.85
N ALA A 35 -13.41 5.89 -10.73
CA ALA A 35 -14.17 4.96 -11.55
C ALA A 35 -15.38 5.69 -12.14
N GLN A 36 -15.55 5.58 -13.45
CA GLN A 36 -16.61 6.28 -14.19
C GLN A 36 -16.60 7.79 -13.93
N GLY A 37 -15.41 8.39 -13.94
CA GLY A 37 -15.24 9.83 -13.75
C GLY A 37 -15.49 10.33 -12.33
N ARG A 38 -15.64 9.46 -11.33
CA ARG A 38 -15.92 9.84 -9.95
C ARG A 38 -14.87 9.28 -9.00
N GLU A 39 -14.34 10.15 -8.12
CA GLU A 39 -13.47 9.71 -7.05
C GLU A 39 -14.27 8.85 -6.06
N ARG A 40 -13.75 7.68 -5.75
CA ARG A 40 -14.39 6.69 -4.86
C ARG A 40 -13.84 6.71 -3.45
N LEU A 41 -12.70 7.35 -3.22
CA LEU A 41 -12.05 7.38 -1.92
C LEU A 41 -12.00 8.80 -1.37
N TYR A 42 -12.03 8.89 -0.04
CA TYR A 42 -11.78 10.14 0.67
C TYR A 42 -10.31 10.25 1.03
N LEU A 43 -9.71 11.39 0.71
CA LEU A 43 -8.36 11.74 1.15
C LEU A 43 -8.44 13.10 1.86
N SER A 44 -8.03 13.12 3.13
CA SER A 44 -8.08 14.34 3.91
C SER A 44 -7.16 15.42 3.32
N PRO A 45 -7.67 16.66 3.14
CA PRO A 45 -6.80 17.75 2.70
C PRO A 45 -5.77 18.16 3.76
N ASN A 46 -5.95 17.71 5.01
CA ASN A 46 -5.04 18.00 6.13
C ASN A 46 -3.94 16.93 6.29
N SER A 47 -3.86 15.94 5.41
CA SER A 47 -2.76 14.97 5.42
C SER A 47 -1.44 15.68 5.14
N ALA A 48 -0.40 15.35 5.93
CA ALA A 48 0.91 15.98 5.81
C ALA A 48 1.60 15.67 4.48
N MET A 49 1.41 14.46 3.93
CA MET A 49 1.98 14.01 2.65
C MET A 49 3.50 14.21 2.56
N ASP A 50 4.18 14.04 3.69
CA ASP A 50 5.63 14.32 3.84
C ASP A 50 6.49 13.05 3.86
N GLY A 51 5.87 11.86 3.76
CA GLY A 51 6.56 10.58 3.85
C GLY A 51 6.93 10.16 5.27
N HIS A 52 6.45 10.87 6.29
CA HIS A 52 6.74 10.59 7.71
C HIS A 52 5.45 10.38 8.51
N ALA A 53 4.54 11.34 8.50
CA ALA A 53 3.27 11.23 9.19
C ALA A 53 2.31 10.30 8.45
N ALA A 54 1.37 9.69 9.18
CA ALA A 54 0.34 8.85 8.60
C ALA A 54 -0.56 9.67 7.65
N ILE A 55 -0.84 9.10 6.49
CA ILE A 55 -1.79 9.67 5.54
C ILE A 55 -3.21 9.42 6.07
N ARG A 56 -4.05 10.45 6.03
CA ARG A 56 -5.44 10.38 6.49
C ARG A 56 -6.37 10.19 5.30
N GLY A 57 -7.01 9.02 5.23
CA GLY A 57 -7.88 8.64 4.13
C GLY A 57 -7.22 7.65 3.17
N GLY A 58 -7.87 7.41 2.03
CA GLY A 58 -7.43 6.36 1.12
C GLY A 58 -7.54 4.96 1.74
N VAL A 59 -6.65 4.06 1.35
CA VAL A 59 -6.60 2.69 1.89
C VAL A 59 -5.21 2.41 2.45
N PRO A 60 -5.01 2.55 3.77
CA PRO A 60 -3.73 2.23 4.41
C PRO A 60 -3.54 0.73 4.58
N VAL A 61 -2.28 0.29 4.64
CA VAL A 61 -1.93 -1.09 5.00
C VAL A 61 -1.53 -1.13 6.48
N CYS A 62 -2.31 -1.83 7.29
CA CYS A 62 -2.04 -2.02 8.71
C CYS A 62 -1.36 -3.39 8.91
N PHE A 63 -0.04 -3.38 9.15
CA PHE A 63 0.76 -4.59 9.26
C PHE A 63 2.07 -4.28 10.01
N PRO A 64 2.61 -5.18 10.84
CA PRO A 64 2.09 -6.50 11.22
C PRO A 64 1.11 -6.46 12.41
N GLN A 65 0.58 -5.29 12.71
CA GLN A 65 -0.37 -5.09 13.79
C GLN A 65 -1.53 -4.22 13.31
N PHE A 66 -2.74 -4.59 13.73
CA PHE A 66 -3.92 -3.73 13.57
C PHE A 66 -4.18 -2.96 14.85
N ASN A 67 -4.36 -1.63 14.73
CA ASN A 67 -4.65 -0.74 15.85
C ASN A 67 -3.61 -0.91 16.97
N GLN A 68 -4.05 -1.05 18.20
CA GLN A 68 -3.20 -1.25 19.39
C GLN A 68 -3.23 -2.71 19.86
N ARG A 69 -3.48 -3.65 18.96
CA ARG A 69 -3.58 -5.09 19.27
C ARG A 69 -2.22 -5.76 19.25
N GLY A 70 -1.27 -5.25 20.03
CA GLY A 70 0.07 -5.77 20.15
C GLY A 70 1.04 -4.71 20.68
N PRO A 71 2.33 -5.06 20.80
CA PRO A 71 3.34 -4.20 21.41
C PRO A 71 3.89 -3.12 20.46
N LEU A 72 3.53 -3.17 19.17
CA LEU A 72 4.01 -2.24 18.17
C LEU A 72 3.24 -0.90 18.21
N PRO A 73 3.77 0.15 17.58
CA PRO A 73 3.02 1.38 17.37
C PRO A 73 1.69 1.09 16.66
N LYS A 74 0.71 1.95 16.86
CA LYS A 74 -0.63 1.81 16.29
C LYS A 74 -0.57 1.50 14.79
N HIS A 75 -1.24 0.45 14.35
CA HIS A 75 -1.29 -0.07 12.99
C HIS A 75 0.04 -0.61 12.43
N GLY A 76 1.04 -0.87 13.29
CA GLY A 76 2.33 -1.39 12.87
C GLY A 76 3.18 -0.38 12.10
N PHE A 77 4.09 -0.87 11.26
CA PHE A 77 5.07 -0.02 10.58
C PHE A 77 4.89 0.06 9.05
N ALA A 78 4.13 -0.85 8.45
CA ALA A 78 4.09 -0.98 6.99
C ALA A 78 3.62 0.30 6.28
N ARG A 79 2.66 1.02 6.85
CA ARG A 79 2.13 2.26 6.29
C ARG A 79 3.11 3.44 6.37
N ASN A 80 4.19 3.32 7.14
CA ASN A 80 5.17 4.37 7.34
C ASN A 80 6.53 4.07 6.70
N LEU A 81 6.60 3.05 5.85
CA LEU A 81 7.83 2.64 5.17
C LEU A 81 7.64 2.66 3.65
N PRO A 82 8.71 2.89 2.89
CA PRO A 82 8.64 2.81 1.43
C PRO A 82 8.50 1.36 0.97
N TRP A 83 7.58 1.13 0.05
CA TRP A 83 7.41 -0.14 -0.66
C TRP A 83 8.01 -0.02 -2.06
N GLN A 84 8.30 -1.15 -2.65
CA GLN A 84 8.87 -1.20 -4.01
C GLN A 84 7.87 -1.84 -4.97
N VAL A 85 7.84 -1.34 -6.19
CA VAL A 85 7.08 -1.98 -7.27
C VAL A 85 7.77 -3.28 -7.63
N GLN A 86 7.08 -4.39 -7.45
CA GLN A 86 7.56 -5.72 -7.81
C GLN A 86 7.17 -6.10 -9.23
N SER A 87 5.95 -5.77 -9.64
CA SER A 87 5.46 -6.02 -10.99
C SER A 87 4.35 -5.03 -11.36
N SER A 88 4.22 -4.78 -12.66
CA SER A 88 3.21 -3.90 -13.21
C SER A 88 2.84 -4.45 -14.59
N GLU A 89 1.64 -5.01 -14.73
CA GLU A 89 1.23 -5.76 -15.90
C GLU A 89 -0.12 -5.27 -16.43
N ALA A 90 -0.11 -4.70 -17.64
CA ALA A 90 -1.32 -4.32 -18.33
C ALA A 90 -1.94 -5.51 -19.06
N SER A 91 -3.26 -5.58 -19.04
CA SER A 91 -4.07 -6.48 -19.88
C SER A 91 -4.90 -5.65 -20.88
N ALA A 92 -5.79 -6.30 -21.62
CA ALA A 92 -6.62 -5.60 -22.60
C ALA A 92 -7.42 -4.46 -21.97
N ASP A 93 -8.05 -4.69 -20.82
CA ASP A 93 -8.95 -3.72 -20.18
C ASP A 93 -8.48 -3.28 -18.79
N GLY A 94 -7.55 -3.99 -18.19
CA GLY A 94 -7.15 -3.80 -16.79
C GLY A 94 -5.66 -3.66 -16.60
N HIS A 95 -5.26 -3.57 -15.32
CA HIS A 95 -3.87 -3.47 -14.93
C HIS A 95 -3.69 -4.05 -13.54
N VAL A 96 -2.65 -4.88 -13.36
CA VAL A 96 -2.28 -5.43 -12.05
C VAL A 96 -0.95 -4.85 -11.63
N LEU A 97 -0.91 -4.23 -10.47
CA LEU A 97 0.28 -3.69 -9.84
C LEU A 97 0.53 -4.44 -8.53
N THR A 98 1.75 -4.92 -8.33
CA THR A 98 2.16 -5.53 -7.06
C THR A 98 3.29 -4.73 -6.44
N LEU A 99 3.08 -4.33 -5.20
CA LEU A 99 4.08 -3.66 -4.37
C LEU A 99 4.55 -4.63 -3.29
N ALA A 100 5.80 -4.53 -2.88
CA ALA A 100 6.37 -5.41 -1.86
C ALA A 100 7.15 -4.64 -0.81
N LEU A 101 7.07 -5.15 0.43
CA LEU A 101 7.86 -4.73 1.57
C LEU A 101 8.50 -5.97 2.18
N THR A 102 9.83 -5.96 2.32
CA THR A 102 10.57 -7.03 2.99
C THR A 102 11.12 -6.54 4.32
N ASP A 103 11.47 -7.47 5.20
CA ASP A 103 12.13 -7.12 6.45
C ASP A 103 13.46 -6.39 6.18
N SER A 104 13.82 -5.55 7.13
CA SER A 104 15.02 -4.71 7.08
C SER A 104 15.56 -4.52 8.49
N THR A 105 16.69 -3.85 8.59
CA THR A 105 17.20 -3.43 9.92
C THR A 105 16.17 -2.62 10.68
N THR A 106 15.45 -1.73 9.99
CA THR A 106 14.40 -0.90 10.59
C THR A 106 13.25 -1.75 11.12
N THR A 107 12.72 -2.68 10.32
CA THR A 107 11.58 -3.50 10.75
C THR A 107 11.96 -4.47 11.85
N ARG A 108 13.16 -5.03 11.79
CA ARG A 108 13.65 -5.98 12.80
C ARG A 108 13.89 -5.35 14.17
N ALA A 109 14.10 -4.03 14.21
CA ALA A 109 14.20 -3.30 15.48
C ALA A 109 12.86 -3.29 16.24
N PHE A 110 11.73 -3.32 15.53
CA PHE A 110 10.39 -3.37 16.12
C PHE A 110 9.85 -4.79 16.21
N TRP A 111 10.10 -5.59 15.17
CA TRP A 111 9.53 -6.92 15.00
C TRP A 111 10.57 -7.84 14.35
N PRO A 112 11.27 -8.67 15.16
CA PRO A 112 12.45 -9.41 14.71
C PRO A 112 12.06 -10.67 13.90
N GLN A 113 11.28 -10.49 12.86
CA GLN A 113 10.80 -11.56 12.00
C GLN A 113 11.20 -11.29 10.55
N ALA A 114 11.57 -12.34 9.83
CA ALA A 114 11.80 -12.25 8.40
C ALA A 114 10.50 -12.49 7.64
N PHE A 115 10.14 -11.57 6.75
CA PHE A 115 8.87 -11.62 6.05
C PHE A 115 8.97 -10.96 4.67
N GLU A 116 7.97 -11.22 3.84
CA GLU A 116 7.67 -10.42 2.66
C GLU A 116 6.18 -10.12 2.66
N ALA A 117 5.81 -8.86 2.62
CA ALA A 117 4.44 -8.43 2.44
C ALA A 117 4.27 -7.94 1.00
N GLN A 118 3.20 -8.37 0.35
CA GLN A 118 2.85 -7.95 -1.01
C GLN A 118 1.45 -7.38 -1.00
N LEU A 119 1.29 -6.21 -1.60
CA LEU A 119 -0.02 -5.64 -1.90
C LEU A 119 -0.25 -5.74 -3.39
N ARG A 120 -1.22 -6.56 -3.79
CA ARG A 120 -1.62 -6.72 -5.17
C ARG A 120 -2.86 -5.87 -5.42
N LEU A 121 -2.75 -4.97 -6.38
CA LEU A 121 -3.80 -4.07 -6.81
C LEU A 121 -4.26 -4.49 -8.19
N ASP A 122 -5.47 -5.01 -8.29
CA ASP A 122 -6.06 -5.44 -9.55
C ASP A 122 -7.13 -4.44 -9.95
N LEU A 123 -6.76 -3.55 -10.88
CA LEU A 123 -7.63 -2.51 -11.40
C LEU A 123 -8.29 -2.98 -12.69
N GLN A 124 -9.60 -3.10 -12.66
CA GLN A 124 -10.43 -3.42 -13.80
C GLN A 124 -11.46 -2.29 -13.99
N PRO A 125 -12.12 -2.19 -15.16
CA PRO A 125 -13.18 -1.19 -15.34
C PRO A 125 -14.22 -1.27 -14.21
N ARG A 126 -14.38 -0.17 -13.49
CA ARG A 126 -15.34 0.00 -12.38
C ARG A 126 -15.08 -0.91 -11.18
N ASN A 127 -13.91 -1.57 -11.12
CA ASN A 127 -13.60 -2.52 -10.05
C ASN A 127 -12.14 -2.42 -9.62
N LEU A 128 -11.91 -2.43 -8.32
CA LEU A 128 -10.58 -2.46 -7.72
C LEU A 128 -10.56 -3.54 -6.65
N THR A 129 -9.64 -4.50 -6.79
CA THR A 129 -9.42 -5.54 -5.80
C THR A 129 -8.04 -5.36 -5.20
N LEU A 130 -7.99 -5.28 -3.86
CA LEU A 130 -6.75 -5.24 -3.10
C LEU A 130 -6.55 -6.58 -2.40
N THR A 131 -5.35 -7.15 -2.52
CA THR A 131 -4.99 -8.38 -1.83
C THR A 131 -3.69 -8.16 -1.09
N LEU A 132 -3.74 -8.28 0.23
CA LEU A 132 -2.54 -8.31 1.08
C LEU A 132 -2.10 -9.75 1.26
N LYS A 133 -0.88 -10.06 0.80
CA LYS A 133 -0.27 -11.38 0.96
C LYS A 133 0.95 -11.23 1.86
N VAL A 134 1.03 -12.06 2.88
CA VAL A 134 2.17 -12.11 3.77
C VAL A 134 2.85 -13.47 3.62
N ILE A 135 4.15 -13.44 3.33
CA ILE A 135 4.98 -14.64 3.18
C ILE A 135 5.90 -14.70 4.39
N ASN A 136 5.82 -15.79 5.12
CA ASN A 136 6.74 -16.06 6.21
C ASN A 136 8.10 -16.48 5.65
N ARG A 137 9.12 -15.65 5.86
CA ARG A 137 10.51 -15.93 5.47
C ARG A 137 11.36 -16.37 6.67
N ASP A 138 10.74 -16.48 7.83
CA ASP A 138 11.41 -16.90 9.06
C ASP A 138 11.37 -18.42 9.23
N SER A 139 12.23 -18.92 10.12
CA SER A 139 12.21 -20.33 10.54
C SER A 139 11.11 -20.63 11.56
N GLN A 140 10.49 -19.59 12.13
CA GLN A 140 9.44 -19.70 13.15
C GLN A 140 8.12 -19.14 12.62
N ALA A 141 7.02 -19.49 13.30
CA ALA A 141 5.71 -18.97 12.97
C ALA A 141 5.64 -17.45 13.20
N LEU A 142 4.90 -16.75 12.36
CA LEU A 142 4.61 -15.33 12.52
C LEU A 142 3.24 -15.15 13.17
N ASP A 143 3.18 -14.30 14.19
CA ASP A 143 1.93 -13.83 14.76
C ASP A 143 1.70 -12.39 14.32
N MET A 144 0.57 -12.14 13.66
CA MET A 144 0.24 -10.81 13.16
C MET A 144 -1.25 -10.53 13.24
N THR A 145 -1.59 -9.26 13.32
CA THR A 145 -2.92 -8.76 12.98
C THR A 145 -2.77 -7.77 11.84
N GLY A 146 -3.75 -7.67 10.95
CA GLY A 146 -3.62 -6.80 9.79
C GLY A 146 -4.97 -6.41 9.20
N ALA A 147 -4.94 -5.35 8.39
CA ALA A 147 -6.08 -4.88 7.60
C ALA A 147 -5.59 -4.01 6.44
#